data_3bae0bb39968bc49207c008932322b5a
#
_entry.id   3bae0bb39968bc49207c008932322b5a
#
_cell.length_a   1.000
_cell.length_b   1.000
_cell.length_c   1.000
_cell.angle_alpha   90.00
_cell.angle_beta   90.00
_cell.angle_gamma   90.00
#
_symmetry.space_group_name_H-M   'P 1'
#
loop_
_entity.id
_entity.type
_entity.pdbx_description
1 polymer ?
#
loop_
_entity_poly.entity_id
_entity_poly.type
_entity_poly.pdbx_seq_one_letter_code
_entity_poly.pdbx_strand_id
1 'polypeptide(L)'
;MADTITILDPRVIPPRDPETATYDVGGPIAGKTVGLRLDQAWRSYIAIVDVWEELLTADGATPKLLWVGERVGSEGEKTRADLDEWSRLIDIGVVGLGN
;
A
#
# COMPACT_ATOMS: atom_id res chain seq x y z
N MET A 1 -32.53 -25.28 9.76
CA MET A 1 -32.19 -25.00 9.48
C MET A 1 -31.63 -24.40 9.30
N ALA A 2 -31.51 -24.43 9.36
CA ALA A 2 -31.05 -24.01 9.18
C ALA A 2 -30.59 -23.41 8.73
N ASP A 3 -30.34 -23.48 9.08
CA ASP A 3 -30.16 -22.93 8.62
C ASP A 3 -29.82 -22.53 7.75
N THR A 4 -29.88 -22.64 7.78
CA THR A 4 -29.92 -22.48 6.35
C THR A 4 -29.61 -21.13 5.84
N ILE A 5 -29.40 -20.24 6.70
CA ILE A 5 -28.91 -18.96 6.28
C ILE A 5 -27.45 -19.15 5.96
N THR A 6 -27.16 -19.07 4.70
CA THR A 6 -25.79 -19.05 4.28
C THR A 6 -25.29 -17.64 4.43
N ILE A 7 -24.81 -17.35 5.57
CA ILE A 7 -24.12 -16.09 5.74
C ILE A 7 -22.70 -16.33 5.26
N LEU A 8 -22.33 -15.64 4.22
CA LEU A 8 -20.96 -15.70 3.77
C LEU A 8 -20.11 -14.99 4.79
N ASP A 9 -19.29 -15.76 5.45
CA ASP A 9 -18.29 -15.17 6.33
C ASP A 9 -17.26 -14.46 5.47
N PRO A 10 -17.09 -13.17 5.61
CA PRO A 10 -16.12 -12.44 4.79
C PRO A 10 -14.69 -12.88 5.02
N ARG A 11 -14.45 -13.64 6.06
CA ARG A 11 -13.12 -14.19 6.31
C ARG A 11 -12.86 -15.48 5.54
N VAL A 12 -13.90 -16.06 4.94
CA VAL A 12 -13.71 -17.27 4.16
C VAL A 12 -13.11 -16.90 2.84
N ILE A 13 -11.91 -17.35 2.64
CA ILE A 13 -11.18 -17.13 1.41
C ILE A 13 -11.23 -18.42 0.62
N PRO A 14 -11.70 -18.40 -0.62
CA PRO A 14 -11.67 -19.59 -1.45
C PRO A 14 -10.27 -20.17 -1.54
N PRO A 15 -10.12 -21.49 -1.65
CA PRO A 15 -8.81 -22.07 -1.82
C PRO A 15 -8.10 -21.41 -2.99
N ARG A 16 -6.87 -21.07 -2.79
CA ARG A 16 -6.05 -20.48 -3.84
C ARG A 16 -5.23 -21.56 -4.49
N ASP A 17 -5.15 -21.44 -5.79
CA ASP A 17 -4.12 -22.14 -6.51
C ASP A 17 -2.77 -21.56 -6.07
N PRO A 18 -1.86 -22.39 -5.57
CA PRO A 18 -0.56 -21.89 -5.15
C PRO A 18 0.20 -21.14 -6.24
N GLU A 19 -0.09 -21.43 -7.48
CA GLU A 19 0.57 -20.79 -8.61
C GLU A 19 0.05 -19.40 -8.89
N THR A 20 -1.13 -19.03 -8.36
CA THR A 20 -1.71 -17.71 -8.60
C THR A 20 -1.63 -16.81 -7.40
N ALA A 21 -0.98 -17.24 -6.35
CA ALA A 21 -1.27 -16.68 -5.05
C ALA A 21 -0.70 -15.30 -4.79
N THR A 22 0.46 -14.96 -5.28
CA THR A 22 1.11 -13.81 -4.67
C THR A 22 2.04 -13.09 -5.60
N TYR A 23 2.24 -11.84 -5.26
CA TYR A 23 3.34 -11.09 -5.81
C TYR A 23 4.65 -11.62 -5.27
N ASP A 24 5.60 -11.69 -6.15
CA ASP A 24 6.98 -11.88 -5.73
C ASP A 24 7.66 -10.52 -5.84
N VAL A 25 8.09 -9.99 -4.71
CA VAL A 25 8.79 -8.71 -4.69
C VAL A 25 10.28 -8.87 -4.98
N GLY A 26 10.70 -10.04 -5.38
CA GLY A 26 12.08 -10.27 -5.77
C GLY A 26 13.02 -10.56 -4.60
N GLY A 27 12.48 -11.11 -3.51
CA GLY A 27 13.28 -11.48 -2.35
C GLY A 27 13.13 -10.54 -1.17
N PRO A 28 14.11 -10.51 -0.28
CA PRO A 28 14.05 -9.66 0.91
C PRO A 28 13.94 -8.18 0.56
N ILE A 29 13.30 -7.42 1.44
CA ILE A 29 13.16 -5.99 1.25
C ILE A 29 14.42 -5.21 1.60
N ALA A 30 15.37 -5.84 2.24
CA ALA A 30 16.63 -5.19 2.58
C ALA A 30 17.31 -4.62 1.34
N GLY A 31 17.73 -3.39 1.41
CA GLY A 31 18.35 -2.69 0.30
C GLY A 31 17.38 -2.11 -0.72
N LYS A 32 16.09 -2.33 -0.55
CA LYS A 32 15.07 -1.80 -1.46
C LYS A 32 14.46 -0.51 -0.94
N THR A 33 14.00 0.33 -1.85
CA THR A 33 13.24 1.53 -1.52
C THR A 33 11.76 1.19 -1.58
N VAL A 34 11.08 1.33 -0.45
CA VAL A 34 9.65 1.04 -0.33
C VAL A 34 8.90 2.37 -0.26
N GLY A 35 8.13 2.65 -1.28
CA GLY A 35 7.34 3.86 -1.34
C GLY A 35 6.03 3.71 -0.57
N LEU A 36 5.69 4.71 0.21
CA LEU A 36 4.46 4.75 0.99
C LEU A 36 3.67 5.99 0.55
N ARG A 37 2.60 5.76 -0.18
CA ARG A 37 1.73 6.84 -0.65
C ARG A 37 0.61 7.04 0.36
N LEU A 38 0.43 8.26 0.81
CA LEU A 38 -0.61 8.58 1.79
C LEU A 38 -1.15 9.99 1.55
N ASP A 39 -2.31 10.24 2.14
CA ASP A 39 -2.89 11.58 2.16
C ASP A 39 -3.32 11.91 3.60
N GLN A 40 -3.87 13.09 3.80
CA GLN A 40 -4.23 13.55 5.14
C GLN A 40 -5.61 13.12 5.61
N ALA A 41 -6.35 12.41 4.78
CA ALA A 41 -7.74 12.04 5.07
C ALA A 41 -7.86 10.93 6.12
N TRP A 42 -6.85 10.11 6.27
CA TRP A 42 -6.94 8.91 7.11
C TRP A 42 -5.87 8.93 8.20
N ARG A 43 -6.25 9.40 9.39
CA ARG A 43 -5.33 9.47 10.53
C ARG A 43 -4.84 8.10 10.96
N SER A 44 -5.71 7.10 10.89
CA SER A 44 -5.32 5.73 11.24
C SER A 44 -4.24 5.20 10.32
N TYR A 45 -4.33 5.53 9.05
CA TYR A 45 -3.31 5.11 8.08
C TYR A 45 -1.99 5.85 8.31
N ILE A 46 -2.06 7.13 8.63
CA ILE A 46 -0.86 7.90 8.96
C ILE A 46 -0.12 7.27 10.14
N ALA A 47 -0.86 6.87 11.18
CA ALA A 47 -0.28 6.20 12.33
C ALA A 47 0.37 4.87 11.95
N ILE A 48 -0.27 4.11 11.06
CA ILE A 48 0.28 2.85 10.56
C ILE A 48 1.57 3.09 9.79
N VAL A 49 1.58 4.10 8.94
CA VAL A 49 2.75 4.44 8.14
C VAL A 49 3.94 4.82 9.02
N ASP A 50 3.70 5.53 10.10
CA ASP A 50 4.77 5.87 11.05
C ASP A 50 5.44 4.60 11.60
N VAL A 51 4.64 3.60 11.95
CA VAL A 51 5.17 2.32 12.43
C VAL A 51 5.90 1.59 11.30
N TRP A 52 5.34 1.60 10.11
CA TRP A 52 5.98 0.95 8.96
C TRP A 52 7.32 1.56 8.63
N GLU A 53 7.47 2.86 8.75
CA GLU A 53 8.77 3.50 8.52
C GLU A 53 9.85 2.91 9.45
N GLU A 54 9.50 2.74 10.71
CA GLU A 54 10.42 2.16 11.68
C GLU A 54 10.73 0.70 11.35
N LEU A 55 9.71 -0.09 11.04
CA LEU A 55 9.86 -1.51 10.73
C LEU A 55 10.66 -1.71 9.45
N LEU A 56 10.39 -0.94 8.42
CA LEU A 56 11.11 -1.03 7.15
C LEU A 56 12.57 -0.68 7.36
N THR A 57 12.85 0.37 8.10
CA THR A 57 14.23 0.77 8.40
C THR A 57 14.95 -0.31 9.18
N ALA A 58 14.27 -0.92 10.15
CA ALA A 58 14.85 -2.02 10.93
C ALA A 58 15.17 -3.23 10.05
N ASP A 59 14.38 -3.46 9.01
CA ASP A 59 14.60 -4.56 8.07
C ASP A 59 15.58 -4.23 6.95
N GLY A 60 16.17 -3.04 6.98
CA GLY A 60 17.17 -2.64 6.00
C GLY A 60 16.62 -2.00 4.74
N ALA A 61 15.32 -1.73 4.71
CA ALA A 61 14.70 -1.03 3.59
C ALA A 61 14.73 0.48 3.80
N THR A 62 14.55 1.22 2.73
CA THR A 62 14.46 2.67 2.79
C THR A 62 13.02 3.10 2.51
N PRO A 63 12.31 3.62 3.49
CA PRO A 63 10.96 4.14 3.24
C PRO A 63 11.03 5.47 2.51
N LYS A 64 10.13 5.65 1.55
CA LYS A 64 10.02 6.90 0.82
C LYS A 64 8.55 7.30 0.77
N LEU A 65 8.21 8.32 1.56
CA LEU A 65 6.84 8.78 1.66
C LEU A 65 6.49 9.69 0.51
N LEU A 66 5.23 9.61 0.08
CA LEU A 66 4.65 10.58 -0.82
C LEU A 66 3.31 11.02 -0.24
N TRP A 67 3.22 12.29 0.10
CA TRP A 67 1.97 12.92 0.50
C TRP A 67 1.29 13.44 -0.76
N VAL A 68 0.08 12.97 -1.02
CA VAL A 68 -0.67 13.41 -2.19
C VAL A 68 -1.77 14.38 -1.78
N GLY A 69 -2.04 15.33 -2.68
CA GLY A 69 -3.12 16.29 -2.54
C GLY A 69 -4.32 15.92 -3.37
N GLU A 70 -5.03 16.92 -3.81
CA GLU A 70 -6.21 16.73 -4.64
C GLU A 70 -5.86 16.03 -5.95
N ARG A 71 -6.86 15.36 -6.51
CA ARG A 71 -6.66 14.62 -7.75
C ARG A 71 -7.30 15.29 -8.96
N VAL A 72 -7.80 16.49 -8.78
CA VAL A 72 -8.47 17.23 -9.84
C VAL A 72 -7.88 18.64 -9.95
N GLY A 73 -8.09 19.25 -11.11
CA GLY A 73 -7.63 20.60 -11.37
C GLY A 73 -6.10 20.70 -11.46
N SER A 74 -5.58 21.86 -11.21
CA SER A 74 -4.13 22.11 -11.28
C SER A 74 -3.37 21.34 -10.21
N GLU A 75 -3.96 21.17 -9.03
CA GLU A 75 -3.37 20.37 -7.98
C GLU A 75 -3.32 18.89 -8.37
N GLY A 76 -4.34 18.44 -9.12
CA GLY A 76 -4.35 17.07 -9.65
C GLY A 76 -3.22 16.80 -10.62
N GLU A 77 -2.87 17.80 -11.43
CA GLU A 77 -1.73 17.70 -12.35
C GLU A 77 -0.42 17.57 -11.59
N LYS A 78 -0.26 18.37 -10.53
CA LYS A 78 0.91 18.28 -9.67
C LYS A 78 0.98 16.92 -8.99
N THR A 79 -0.14 16.43 -8.48
CA THR A 79 -0.21 15.12 -7.84
C THR A 79 0.22 14.02 -8.81
N ARG A 80 -0.24 14.09 -10.05
CA ARG A 80 0.14 13.11 -11.06
C ARG A 80 1.63 13.15 -11.36
N ALA A 81 2.20 14.33 -11.47
CA ALA A 81 3.63 14.49 -11.71
C ALA A 81 4.43 13.95 -10.53
N ASP A 82 4.01 14.25 -9.31
CA ASP A 82 4.67 13.77 -8.10
C ASP A 82 4.61 12.24 -8.01
N LEU A 83 3.47 11.66 -8.32
CA LEU A 83 3.31 10.20 -8.34
C LEU A 83 4.22 9.56 -9.39
N ASP A 84 4.31 10.16 -10.55
CA ASP A 84 5.14 9.64 -11.63
C ASP A 84 6.62 9.63 -11.23
N GLU A 85 7.09 10.73 -10.66
CA GLU A 85 8.46 10.80 -10.17
C GLU A 85 8.71 9.80 -9.04
N TRP A 86 7.81 9.75 -8.07
CA TRP A 86 7.91 8.84 -6.93
C TRP A 86 7.97 7.38 -7.40
N SER A 87 7.14 7.03 -8.39
CA SER A 87 7.09 5.66 -8.91
C SER A 87 8.42 5.23 -9.54
N ARG A 88 9.19 6.16 -10.03
CA ARG A 88 10.50 5.87 -10.61
C ARG A 88 11.58 5.68 -9.56
N LEU A 89 11.35 6.17 -8.36
CA LEU A 89 12.35 6.17 -7.29
C LEU A 89 12.20 5.00 -6.32
N ILE A 90 11.14 4.23 -6.46
CA ILE A 90 10.84 3.13 -5.53
C ILE A 90 10.92 1.79 -6.22
N ASP A 91 11.22 0.76 -5.44
CA ASP A 91 11.21 -0.63 -5.90
C ASP A 91 9.87 -1.29 -5.64
N ILE A 92 9.23 -0.92 -4.52
CA ILE A 92 7.94 -1.46 -4.09
C ILE A 92 7.06 -0.29 -3.69
N GLY A 93 5.84 -0.28 -4.16
CA GLY A 93 4.89 0.77 -3.80
C GLY A 93 3.75 0.25 -2.94
N VAL A 94 3.46 0.95 -1.85
CA VAL A 94 2.30 0.69 -1.01
C VAL A 94 1.38 1.90 -1.11
N VAL A 95 0.19 1.67 -1.59
CA VAL A 95 -0.80 2.72 -1.83
C VAL A 95 -2.02 2.47 -0.96
N GLY A 96 -2.34 3.37 -0.11
CA GLY A 96 -3.51 3.34 0.76
C GLY A 96 -3.89 4.77 1.12
N LEU A 97 -5.01 4.96 1.67
CA LEU A 97 -6.20 4.14 1.61
C LEU A 97 -7.07 4.65 0.47
N GLY A 98 -7.75 3.75 -0.22
CA GLY A 98 -8.63 4.16 -1.29
C GLY A 98 -9.93 4.77 -0.77
N ASN A 99 -10.47 5.69 -1.50
CA ASN A 99 -11.77 6.28 -1.23
C ASN A 99 -12.80 5.72 -2.19
#